data_557b2ccbeb77bfa91c2beec9cc4baa03
#
_entry.id   557b2ccbeb77bfa91c2beec9cc4baa03
#
_cell.length_a   1.000
_cell.length_b   1.000
_cell.length_c   1.000
_cell.angle_alpha   90.00
_cell.angle_beta   90.00
_cell.angle_gamma   90.00
#
_symmetry.space_group_name_H-M   'P 1'
#
loop_
_entity.id
_entity.type
_entity.pdbx_description
1 polymer ?
#
loop_
_entity_poly.entity_id
_entity_poly.type
_entity_poly.pdbx_seq_one_letter_code
_entity_poly.pdbx_strand_id
1 'polypeptide(L)'
;FSIQCGNTVSGFNKWKGAFAKIAKKEGIKAPGLSALSQANYATDTISADRNQKTFRYSLSKFMQTRGAETIVARGRKRKAGSPNFYATLEKKYGVPAGVLIAIHGMETAFGSFMGDSPIVSAIITLTYDCRRSAFFQPHALSALKLVDQGSITAMTRGAKHGELGHTQFLPGNALIYGVDATGDGQIDFYNQTDALASTANYLRKKGWKRGKGYQEGQPNFSVIKKWNAATVYQQA
;
A
#
# COMPACT_ATOMS: atom_id res chain seq x y z
N PHE A 1 17.13 -11.90 -18.56
CA PHE A 1 16.49 -11.21 -19.70
C PHE A 1 15.92 -9.88 -19.19
N SER A 2 16.59 -8.76 -19.51
CA SER A 2 16.05 -7.42 -19.26
C SER A 2 15.01 -7.12 -20.35
N ILE A 3 13.73 -6.95 -19.94
CA ILE A 3 12.71 -6.46 -20.86
C ILE A 3 12.92 -4.94 -20.99
N GLN A 4 12.93 -4.45 -22.21
CA GLN A 4 13.12 -3.02 -22.45
C GLN A 4 11.91 -2.22 -21.97
N CYS A 5 12.14 -1.30 -21.04
CA CYS A 5 11.14 -0.32 -20.59
C CYS A 5 10.79 0.69 -21.70
N GLY A 6 9.74 1.45 -21.51
CA GLY A 6 9.29 2.42 -22.51
C GLY A 6 8.20 3.37 -21.98
N ASN A 7 7.63 4.14 -22.90
CA ASN A 7 6.66 5.19 -22.58
C ASN A 7 5.53 5.35 -23.62
N THR A 8 5.26 4.31 -24.40
CA THR A 8 4.20 4.34 -25.43
C THR A 8 3.17 3.24 -25.19
N VAL A 9 1.93 3.46 -25.59
CA VAL A 9 0.85 2.48 -25.51
C VAL A 9 1.17 1.21 -26.31
N SER A 10 1.69 1.38 -27.54
CA SER A 10 2.07 0.26 -28.40
C SER A 10 3.20 -0.57 -27.77
N GLY A 11 4.23 0.11 -27.24
CA GLY A 11 5.33 -0.55 -26.53
C GLY A 11 4.86 -1.27 -25.29
N PHE A 12 3.93 -0.69 -24.53
CA PHE A 12 3.32 -1.32 -23.35
C PHE A 12 2.64 -2.64 -23.68
N ASN A 13 1.83 -2.68 -24.74
CA ASN A 13 1.13 -3.90 -25.15
C ASN A 13 2.11 -5.01 -25.55
N LYS A 14 3.17 -4.66 -26.28
CA LYS A 14 4.25 -5.60 -26.64
C LYS A 14 5.00 -6.08 -25.40
N TRP A 15 5.33 -5.15 -24.48
CA TRP A 15 6.05 -5.43 -23.25
C TRP A 15 5.25 -6.38 -22.34
N LYS A 16 3.92 -6.23 -22.22
CA LYS A 16 3.06 -7.15 -21.46
C LYS A 16 3.25 -8.61 -21.91
N GLY A 17 3.32 -8.86 -23.22
CA GLY A 17 3.54 -10.19 -23.77
C GLY A 17 4.88 -10.80 -23.33
N ALA A 18 5.94 -9.99 -23.30
CA ALA A 18 7.25 -10.43 -22.81
C ALA A 18 7.23 -10.61 -21.27
N PHE A 19 6.60 -9.71 -20.53
CA PHE A 19 6.49 -9.82 -19.07
C PHE A 19 5.65 -11.03 -18.64
N ALA A 20 4.64 -11.43 -19.42
CA ALA A 20 3.86 -12.62 -19.15
C ALA A 20 4.73 -13.91 -19.12
N LYS A 21 5.80 -13.96 -19.90
CA LYS A 21 6.75 -15.11 -19.87
C LYS A 21 7.51 -15.15 -18.54
N ILE A 22 7.91 -13.98 -18.03
CA ILE A 22 8.54 -13.86 -16.70
C ILE A 22 7.53 -14.24 -15.62
N ALA A 23 6.32 -13.68 -15.67
CA ALA A 23 5.26 -13.98 -14.71
C ALA A 23 4.96 -15.49 -14.62
N LYS A 24 4.86 -16.19 -15.74
CA LYS A 24 4.71 -17.65 -15.78
C LYS A 24 5.85 -18.37 -15.09
N LYS A 25 7.08 -17.95 -15.34
CA LYS A 25 8.28 -18.51 -14.73
C LYS A 25 8.32 -18.32 -13.21
N GLU A 26 7.76 -17.20 -12.74
CA GLU A 26 7.61 -16.85 -11.32
C GLU A 26 6.36 -17.49 -10.68
N GLY A 27 5.67 -18.38 -11.39
CA GLY A 27 4.55 -19.17 -10.88
C GLY A 27 3.20 -18.45 -10.87
N ILE A 28 3.04 -17.36 -11.63
CA ILE A 28 1.74 -16.71 -11.80
C ILE A 28 0.80 -17.62 -12.59
N LYS A 29 -0.39 -17.83 -12.05
CA LYS A 29 -1.43 -18.71 -12.58
C LYS A 29 -2.36 -17.98 -13.56
N ALA A 30 -3.34 -18.70 -14.09
CA ALA A 30 -4.27 -18.17 -15.08
C ALA A 30 -5.00 -16.89 -14.67
N PRO A 31 -5.51 -16.72 -13.43
CA PRO A 31 -6.16 -15.46 -13.03
C PRO A 31 -5.21 -14.26 -13.09
N GLY A 32 -4.00 -14.40 -12.55
CA GLY A 32 -2.99 -13.32 -12.58
C GLY A 32 -2.54 -13.00 -14.00
N LEU A 33 -2.32 -14.00 -14.85
CA LEU A 33 -1.96 -13.78 -16.27
C LEU A 33 -3.09 -13.10 -17.04
N SER A 34 -4.34 -13.44 -16.75
CA SER A 34 -5.52 -12.76 -17.32
C SER A 34 -5.56 -11.29 -16.89
N ALA A 35 -5.34 -11.01 -15.60
CA ALA A 35 -5.27 -9.64 -15.10
C ALA A 35 -4.15 -8.83 -15.78
N LEU A 36 -2.98 -9.44 -15.98
CA LEU A 36 -1.88 -8.82 -16.74
C LEU A 36 -2.29 -8.47 -18.17
N SER A 37 -2.95 -9.38 -18.87
CA SER A 37 -3.39 -9.15 -20.25
C SER A 37 -4.42 -8.03 -20.36
N GLN A 38 -5.29 -7.87 -19.35
CA GLN A 38 -6.31 -6.83 -19.27
C GLN A 38 -5.78 -5.47 -18.83
N ALA A 39 -4.55 -5.39 -18.31
CA ALA A 39 -3.96 -4.14 -17.84
C ALA A 39 -3.85 -3.12 -18.98
N ASN A 40 -4.26 -1.88 -18.69
CA ASN A 40 -4.18 -0.75 -19.61
C ASN A 40 -3.02 0.17 -19.23
N TYR A 41 -2.45 0.87 -20.21
CA TYR A 41 -1.43 1.89 -19.97
C TYR A 41 -2.04 3.08 -19.24
N ALA A 42 -1.68 3.26 -17.98
CA ALA A 42 -2.26 4.25 -17.07
C ALA A 42 -1.49 5.58 -17.14
N THR A 43 -1.89 6.49 -18.03
CA THR A 43 -1.23 7.79 -18.23
C THR A 43 -1.34 8.70 -17.02
N ASP A 44 -2.44 8.64 -16.28
CA ASP A 44 -2.63 9.40 -15.05
C ASP A 44 -1.73 8.90 -13.91
N THR A 45 -1.42 7.62 -13.86
CA THR A 45 -0.39 7.04 -12.98
C THR A 45 0.98 7.64 -13.29
N ILE A 46 1.37 7.70 -14.57
CA ILE A 46 2.63 8.32 -15.00
C ILE A 46 2.67 9.80 -14.61
N SER A 47 1.59 10.54 -14.85
CA SER A 47 1.49 11.94 -14.45
C SER A 47 1.65 12.13 -12.94
N ALA A 48 0.98 11.31 -12.13
CA ALA A 48 1.10 11.34 -10.68
C ALA A 48 2.54 11.01 -10.21
N ASP A 49 3.19 10.02 -10.84
CA ASP A 49 4.55 9.62 -10.50
C ASP A 49 5.59 10.72 -10.81
N ARG A 50 5.36 11.55 -11.83
CA ARG A 50 6.21 12.70 -12.18
C ARG A 50 5.97 13.93 -11.29
N ASN A 51 4.80 14.07 -10.67
CA ASN A 51 4.33 15.27 -9.98
C ASN A 51 4.22 15.12 -8.46
N GLN A 52 5.06 14.32 -7.84
CA GLN A 52 5.06 14.13 -6.38
C GLN A 52 5.55 15.39 -5.65
N LYS A 53 4.62 16.12 -5.00
CA LYS A 53 4.92 17.39 -4.28
C LYS A 53 5.05 17.23 -2.76
N THR A 54 4.55 16.13 -2.19
CA THR A 54 4.43 15.92 -0.73
C THR A 54 5.76 16.03 0.02
N PHE A 55 6.86 15.59 -0.59
CA PHE A 55 8.20 15.67 0.00
C PHE A 55 8.73 17.10 0.21
N ARG A 56 8.06 18.11 -0.33
CA ARG A 56 8.44 19.53 -0.26
C ARG A 56 7.65 20.31 0.76
N TYR A 57 6.67 19.69 1.45
CA TYR A 57 5.82 20.38 2.41
C TYR A 57 6.55 20.56 3.75
N SER A 58 6.32 21.71 4.41
CA SER A 58 6.59 21.86 5.84
C SER A 58 5.64 20.95 6.63
N LEU A 59 6.00 20.63 7.88
CA LEU A 59 5.13 19.86 8.77
C LEU A 59 3.74 20.50 8.90
N SER A 60 3.70 21.82 9.15
CA SER A 60 2.44 22.56 9.27
C SER A 60 1.57 22.45 8.02
N LYS A 61 2.18 22.64 6.83
CA LYS A 61 1.45 22.50 5.56
C LYS A 61 0.97 21.07 5.31
N PHE A 62 1.77 20.09 5.66
CA PHE A 62 1.40 18.67 5.55
C PHE A 62 0.21 18.36 6.45
N MET A 63 0.28 18.74 7.73
CA MET A 63 -0.80 18.54 8.71
C MET A 63 -2.11 19.19 8.27
N GLN A 64 -2.04 20.44 7.80
CA GLN A 64 -3.20 21.17 7.28
C GLN A 64 -3.79 20.46 6.06
N THR A 65 -2.97 20.08 5.09
CA THR A 65 -3.41 19.44 3.85
C THR A 65 -4.06 18.08 4.13
N ARG A 66 -3.58 17.35 5.14
CA ARG A 66 -4.15 16.07 5.56
C ARG A 66 -5.39 16.21 6.44
N GLY A 67 -5.73 17.42 6.91
CA GLY A 67 -6.86 17.62 7.81
C GLY A 67 -6.62 17.00 9.18
N ALA A 68 -5.44 17.24 9.78
CA ALA A 68 -4.99 16.60 11.01
C ALA A 68 -5.99 16.71 12.17
N GLU A 69 -6.61 17.87 12.37
CA GLU A 69 -7.61 18.06 13.43
C GLU A 69 -8.80 17.10 13.28
N THR A 70 -9.30 16.97 12.05
CA THR A 70 -10.38 16.04 11.72
C THR A 70 -9.96 14.59 11.94
N ILE A 71 -8.74 14.23 11.53
CA ILE A 71 -8.20 12.88 11.74
C ILE A 71 -8.12 12.57 13.24
N VAL A 72 -7.61 13.49 14.05
CA VAL A 72 -7.51 13.32 15.50
C VAL A 72 -8.90 13.15 16.14
N ALA A 73 -9.85 14.01 15.80
CA ALA A 73 -11.21 13.93 16.34
C ALA A 73 -11.92 12.62 15.97
N ARG A 74 -11.84 12.21 14.70
CA ARG A 74 -12.40 10.94 14.22
C ARG A 74 -11.67 9.74 14.81
N GLY A 75 -10.35 9.82 14.96
CA GLY A 75 -9.51 8.77 15.54
C GLY A 75 -9.86 8.51 17.01
N ARG A 76 -10.06 9.55 17.80
CA ARG A 76 -10.52 9.44 19.20
C ARG A 76 -11.87 8.72 19.28
N LYS A 77 -12.82 9.08 18.41
CA LYS A 77 -14.13 8.41 18.32
C LYS A 77 -13.98 6.92 17.99
N ARG A 78 -13.12 6.57 17.03
CA ARG A 78 -12.88 5.18 16.63
C ARG A 78 -12.27 4.37 17.77
N LYS A 79 -11.29 4.92 18.46
CA LYS A 79 -10.67 4.26 19.61
C LYS A 79 -11.68 4.01 20.73
N ALA A 80 -12.53 5.01 21.04
CA ALA A 80 -13.57 4.89 22.05
C ALA A 80 -14.68 3.91 21.65
N GLY A 81 -15.01 3.84 20.37
CA GLY A 81 -16.06 2.96 19.84
C GLY A 81 -15.65 1.49 19.66
N SER A 82 -14.36 1.22 19.59
CA SER A 82 -13.82 -0.14 19.39
C SER A 82 -12.56 -0.41 20.24
N PRO A 83 -12.63 -0.20 21.56
CA PRO A 83 -11.45 -0.29 22.42
C PRO A 83 -10.85 -1.70 22.42
N ASN A 84 -11.66 -2.74 22.43
CA ASN A 84 -11.20 -4.13 22.45
C ASN A 84 -10.48 -4.53 21.16
N PHE A 85 -10.91 -4.01 20.00
CA PHE A 85 -10.26 -4.26 18.74
C PHE A 85 -8.81 -3.74 18.74
N TYR A 86 -8.63 -2.48 19.09
CA TYR A 86 -7.30 -1.87 19.16
C TYR A 86 -6.42 -2.48 20.25
N ALA A 87 -6.99 -2.81 21.41
CA ALA A 87 -6.28 -3.50 22.50
C ALA A 87 -5.79 -4.90 22.06
N THR A 88 -6.59 -5.62 21.28
CA THR A 88 -6.21 -6.93 20.72
C THR A 88 -5.03 -6.81 19.76
N LEU A 89 -5.04 -5.80 18.88
CA LEU A 89 -3.91 -5.54 17.97
C LEU A 89 -2.65 -5.15 18.73
N GLU A 90 -2.75 -4.28 19.73
CA GLU A 90 -1.62 -3.89 20.57
C GLU A 90 -1.06 -5.09 21.35
N LYS A 91 -1.93 -5.91 21.94
CA LYS A 91 -1.52 -7.14 22.63
C LYS A 91 -0.76 -8.09 21.70
N LYS A 92 -1.25 -8.28 20.47
CA LYS A 92 -0.66 -9.23 19.52
C LYS A 92 0.62 -8.71 18.88
N TYR A 93 0.63 -7.44 18.44
CA TYR A 93 1.70 -6.88 17.60
C TYR A 93 2.58 -5.86 18.34
N GLY A 94 2.18 -5.38 19.49
CA GLY A 94 2.90 -4.38 20.28
C GLY A 94 2.77 -2.94 19.74
N VAL A 95 1.92 -2.70 18.76
CA VAL A 95 1.73 -1.39 18.12
C VAL A 95 0.53 -0.69 18.76
N PRO A 96 0.70 0.53 19.32
CA PRO A 96 -0.38 1.24 20.00
C PRO A 96 -1.49 1.68 19.02
N ALA A 97 -2.72 1.74 19.54
CA ALA A 97 -3.89 2.19 18.79
C ALA A 97 -3.67 3.53 18.06
N GLY A 98 -3.04 4.51 18.73
CA GLY A 98 -2.79 5.83 18.15
C GLY A 98 -1.97 5.80 16.87
N VAL A 99 -0.99 4.91 16.77
CA VAL A 99 -0.16 4.75 15.55
C VAL A 99 -0.98 4.20 14.40
N LEU A 100 -1.76 3.14 14.64
CA LEU A 100 -2.62 2.54 13.62
C LEU A 100 -3.71 3.49 13.15
N ILE A 101 -4.31 4.23 14.07
CA ILE A 101 -5.32 5.26 13.79
C ILE A 101 -4.73 6.40 12.96
N ALA A 102 -3.54 6.89 13.31
CA ALA A 102 -2.86 7.94 12.57
C ALA A 102 -2.57 7.52 11.13
N ILE A 103 -2.01 6.33 10.92
CA ILE A 103 -1.77 5.78 9.58
C ILE A 103 -3.09 5.66 8.81
N HIS A 104 -4.12 5.07 9.39
CA HIS A 104 -5.42 4.89 8.76
C HIS A 104 -6.08 6.21 8.36
N GLY A 105 -5.99 7.21 9.24
CA GLY A 105 -6.49 8.56 8.96
C GLY A 105 -5.71 9.27 7.85
N MET A 106 -4.39 9.24 7.92
CA MET A 106 -3.53 9.91 6.94
C MET A 106 -3.57 9.26 5.56
N GLU A 107 -3.68 7.94 5.48
CA GLU A 107 -3.68 7.25 4.19
C GLU A 107 -5.00 7.41 3.43
N THR A 108 -6.12 7.18 4.08
CA THR A 108 -7.41 7.08 3.38
C THR A 108 -8.56 7.79 4.07
N ALA A 109 -8.30 8.67 5.05
CA ALA A 109 -9.36 9.23 5.90
C ALA A 109 -10.30 8.13 6.43
N PHE A 110 -9.71 7.09 7.00
CA PHE A 110 -10.41 5.91 7.55
C PHE A 110 -11.23 5.13 6.51
N GLY A 111 -10.67 4.93 5.33
CA GLY A 111 -11.30 4.19 4.24
C GLY A 111 -12.22 5.00 3.33
N SER A 112 -12.36 6.31 3.57
CA SER A 112 -13.22 7.18 2.75
C SER A 112 -12.65 7.44 1.35
N PHE A 113 -11.31 7.38 1.19
CA PHE A 113 -10.59 7.70 -0.04
C PHE A 113 -9.49 6.66 -0.30
N MET A 114 -9.89 5.47 -0.75
CA MET A 114 -8.94 4.39 -1.05
C MET A 114 -8.41 4.40 -2.48
N GLY A 115 -8.86 5.38 -3.29
CA GLY A 115 -8.47 5.52 -4.69
C GLY A 115 -9.45 4.87 -5.66
N ASP A 116 -9.36 5.29 -6.92
CA ASP A 116 -10.24 4.87 -8.01
C ASP A 116 -9.47 4.36 -9.25
N SER A 117 -8.15 4.21 -9.13
CA SER A 117 -7.29 3.71 -10.21
C SER A 117 -7.20 2.18 -10.18
N PRO A 118 -7.32 1.49 -11.33
CA PRO A 118 -7.11 0.05 -11.38
C PRO A 118 -5.68 -0.30 -10.94
N ILE A 119 -5.55 -1.07 -9.87
CA ILE A 119 -4.24 -1.37 -9.23
C ILE A 119 -3.31 -2.09 -10.19
N VAL A 120 -3.79 -3.14 -10.85
CA VAL A 120 -2.97 -3.94 -11.76
C VAL A 120 -2.46 -3.06 -12.90
N SER A 121 -3.33 -2.26 -13.53
CA SER A 121 -2.90 -1.33 -14.59
C SER A 121 -1.86 -0.33 -14.10
N ALA A 122 -2.04 0.25 -12.91
CA ALA A 122 -1.09 1.20 -12.33
C ALA A 122 0.28 0.57 -12.09
N ILE A 123 0.35 -0.58 -11.43
CA ILE A 123 1.61 -1.26 -11.12
C ILE A 123 2.31 -1.78 -12.38
N ILE A 124 1.58 -2.35 -13.33
CA ILE A 124 2.15 -2.82 -14.60
C ILE A 124 2.68 -1.65 -15.42
N THR A 125 1.97 -0.52 -15.44
CA THR A 125 2.44 0.71 -16.10
C THR A 125 3.74 1.22 -15.48
N LEU A 126 3.83 1.30 -14.14
CA LEU A 126 5.04 1.73 -13.43
C LEU A 126 6.22 0.76 -13.62
N THR A 127 5.93 -0.52 -13.83
CA THR A 127 6.96 -1.52 -14.13
C THR A 127 7.48 -1.38 -15.56
N TYR A 128 6.61 -1.04 -16.50
CA TYR A 128 7.00 -0.75 -17.89
C TYR A 128 7.75 0.58 -18.02
N ASP A 129 7.42 1.59 -17.22
CA ASP A 129 8.07 2.90 -17.25
C ASP A 129 9.54 2.82 -16.80
N CYS A 130 10.44 3.50 -17.53
CA CYS A 130 11.88 3.40 -17.28
C CYS A 130 12.34 4.02 -15.96
N ARG A 131 11.55 4.93 -15.35
CA ARG A 131 12.00 5.69 -14.18
C ARG A 131 12.29 4.81 -12.96
N ARG A 132 11.42 3.85 -12.67
CA ARG A 132 11.55 2.97 -11.49
C ARG A 132 11.17 1.51 -11.79
N SER A 133 11.41 1.04 -13.01
CA SER A 133 11.04 -0.30 -13.46
C SER A 133 11.50 -1.41 -12.50
N ALA A 134 12.77 -1.39 -12.11
CA ALA A 134 13.33 -2.39 -11.20
C ALA A 134 12.67 -2.40 -9.82
N PHE A 135 12.28 -1.23 -9.30
CA PHE A 135 11.56 -1.12 -8.04
C PHE A 135 10.15 -1.73 -8.12
N PHE A 136 9.44 -1.47 -9.23
CA PHE A 136 8.06 -1.92 -9.37
C PHE A 136 7.90 -3.37 -9.86
N GLN A 137 8.91 -3.97 -10.45
CA GLN A 137 8.81 -5.35 -10.95
C GLN A 137 8.41 -6.37 -9.87
N PRO A 138 8.98 -6.39 -8.66
CA PRO A 138 8.52 -7.26 -7.58
C PRO A 138 7.07 -6.98 -7.17
N HIS A 139 6.66 -5.71 -7.16
CA HIS A 139 5.27 -5.32 -6.87
C HIS A 139 4.30 -5.78 -7.95
N ALA A 140 4.70 -5.73 -9.22
CA ALA A 140 3.91 -6.26 -10.33
C ALA A 140 3.65 -7.77 -10.17
N LEU A 141 4.70 -8.55 -9.92
CA LEU A 141 4.57 -9.99 -9.68
C LEU A 141 3.70 -10.28 -8.45
N SER A 142 3.87 -9.50 -7.38
CA SER A 142 3.07 -9.63 -6.17
C SER A 142 1.60 -9.28 -6.40
N ALA A 143 1.30 -8.24 -7.18
CA ALA A 143 -0.08 -7.90 -7.55
C ALA A 143 -0.76 -9.05 -8.31
N LEU A 144 -0.06 -9.69 -9.25
CA LEU A 144 -0.58 -10.84 -9.97
C LEU A 144 -0.77 -12.06 -9.07
N LYS A 145 0.11 -12.29 -8.08
CA LYS A 145 -0.07 -13.33 -7.06
C LYS A 145 -1.27 -13.05 -6.15
N LEU A 146 -1.51 -11.79 -5.78
CA LEU A 146 -2.71 -11.41 -5.01
C LEU A 146 -3.99 -11.68 -5.81
N VAL A 147 -3.98 -11.49 -7.13
CA VAL A 147 -5.10 -11.90 -8.00
C VAL A 147 -5.27 -13.42 -7.99
N ASP A 148 -4.19 -14.18 -8.12
CA ASP A 148 -4.24 -15.64 -8.06
C ASP A 148 -4.80 -16.18 -6.75
N GLN A 149 -4.54 -15.49 -5.64
CA GLN A 149 -5.03 -15.84 -4.30
C GLN A 149 -6.47 -15.37 -4.03
N GLY A 150 -7.04 -14.54 -4.90
CA GLY A 150 -8.36 -13.97 -4.71
C GLY A 150 -8.42 -12.78 -3.75
N SER A 151 -7.29 -12.26 -3.27
CA SER A 151 -7.25 -11.05 -2.41
C SER A 151 -7.65 -9.79 -3.16
N ILE A 152 -7.34 -9.72 -4.45
CA ILE A 152 -7.79 -8.68 -5.38
C ILE A 152 -8.21 -9.31 -6.71
N THR A 153 -8.84 -8.51 -7.55
CA THR A 153 -9.18 -8.89 -8.93
C THR A 153 -8.53 -7.94 -9.93
N ALA A 154 -8.62 -8.24 -11.21
CA ALA A 154 -8.21 -7.33 -12.29
C ALA A 154 -8.91 -5.95 -12.22
N MET A 155 -10.09 -5.89 -11.57
CA MET A 155 -10.93 -4.69 -11.46
C MET A 155 -10.75 -3.94 -10.14
N THR A 156 -9.97 -4.45 -9.20
CA THR A 156 -9.76 -3.81 -7.90
C THR A 156 -9.10 -2.44 -8.07
N ARG A 157 -9.65 -1.44 -7.38
CA ARG A 157 -9.21 -0.05 -7.45
C ARG A 157 -8.46 0.37 -6.20
N GLY A 158 -7.48 1.23 -6.38
CA GLY A 158 -6.66 1.81 -5.33
C GLY A 158 -6.05 3.12 -5.77
N ALA A 159 -4.95 3.52 -5.16
CA ALA A 159 -4.27 4.76 -5.51
C ALA A 159 -3.54 4.67 -6.86
N LYS A 160 -3.13 5.83 -7.38
CA LYS A 160 -2.50 5.96 -8.71
C LYS A 160 -1.14 5.24 -8.82
N HIS A 161 -0.47 4.97 -7.72
CA HIS A 161 0.77 4.18 -7.69
C HIS A 161 0.53 2.70 -7.36
N GLY A 162 -0.73 2.25 -7.34
CA GLY A 162 -1.10 0.85 -7.10
C GLY A 162 -1.15 0.44 -5.63
N GLU A 163 -1.19 1.40 -4.73
CA GLU A 163 -1.43 1.13 -3.31
C GLU A 163 -2.87 0.71 -3.08
N LEU A 164 -3.08 -0.26 -2.21
CA LEU A 164 -4.38 -0.89 -2.01
C LEU A 164 -4.90 -0.78 -0.59
N GLY A 165 -6.21 -0.60 -0.48
CA GLY A 165 -6.99 -0.72 0.74
C GLY A 165 -6.88 0.43 1.72
N HIS A 166 -7.33 0.16 2.93
CA HIS A 166 -7.47 1.14 4.03
C HIS A 166 -6.18 1.83 4.43
N THR A 167 -5.04 1.18 4.33
CA THR A 167 -3.75 1.71 4.76
C THR A 167 -2.73 1.81 3.63
N GLN A 168 -3.16 1.61 2.39
CA GLN A 168 -2.40 1.87 1.17
C GLN A 168 -1.10 1.04 1.07
N PHE A 169 -1.26 -0.29 1.16
CA PHE A 169 -0.16 -1.21 0.91
C PHE A 169 0.26 -1.23 -0.56
N LEU A 170 1.55 -1.17 -0.82
CA LEU A 170 2.08 -1.64 -2.10
C LEU A 170 1.92 -3.17 -2.19
N PRO A 171 1.66 -3.72 -3.39
CA PRO A 171 1.36 -5.15 -3.56
C PRO A 171 2.39 -6.11 -2.97
N GLY A 172 3.68 -5.78 -3.06
CA GLY A 172 4.74 -6.61 -2.47
C GLY A 172 4.64 -6.71 -0.95
N ASN A 173 4.36 -5.59 -0.29
CA ASN A 173 4.15 -5.56 1.16
C ASN A 173 2.83 -6.23 1.56
N ALA A 174 1.78 -6.05 0.76
CA ALA A 174 0.50 -6.73 0.96
C ALA A 174 0.67 -8.25 0.95
N LEU A 175 1.40 -8.78 -0.02
CA LEU A 175 1.64 -10.22 -0.14
C LEU A 175 2.44 -10.80 1.04
N ILE A 176 3.46 -10.07 1.52
CA ILE A 176 4.37 -10.54 2.57
C ILE A 176 3.76 -10.37 3.96
N TYR A 177 3.10 -9.23 4.23
CA TYR A 177 2.67 -8.83 5.57
C TYR A 177 1.17 -8.93 5.82
N GLY A 178 0.40 -9.26 4.80
CA GLY A 178 -1.06 -9.42 4.92
C GLY A 178 -1.44 -10.47 5.94
N VAL A 179 -2.51 -10.19 6.70
CA VAL A 179 -3.06 -11.05 7.75
C VAL A 179 -4.56 -11.16 7.57
N ASP A 180 -5.07 -12.39 7.59
CA ASP A 180 -6.49 -12.68 7.76
C ASP A 180 -6.82 -12.59 9.25
N ALA A 181 -7.28 -11.42 9.68
CA ALA A 181 -7.66 -11.19 11.07
C ALA A 181 -9.15 -11.42 11.32
N THR A 182 -9.96 -11.47 10.27
CA THR A 182 -11.37 -11.85 10.34
C THR A 182 -11.56 -13.37 10.49
N GLY A 183 -10.59 -14.16 10.04
CA GLY A 183 -10.63 -15.62 10.10
C GLY A 183 -11.52 -16.26 9.04
N ASP A 184 -11.83 -15.53 7.95
CA ASP A 184 -12.69 -16.02 6.87
C ASP A 184 -11.92 -16.77 5.76
N GLY A 185 -10.60 -16.89 5.90
CA GLY A 185 -9.71 -17.55 4.92
C GLY A 185 -9.23 -16.65 3.79
N GLN A 186 -9.59 -15.37 3.79
CA GLN A 186 -9.15 -14.38 2.82
C GLN A 186 -8.42 -13.24 3.52
N ILE A 187 -7.46 -12.62 2.84
CA ILE A 187 -6.82 -11.38 3.30
C ILE A 187 -7.40 -10.26 2.45
N ASP A 188 -8.24 -9.43 3.07
CA ASP A 188 -8.93 -8.34 2.40
C ASP A 188 -8.48 -6.98 2.94
N PHE A 189 -7.63 -6.29 2.18
CA PHE A 189 -7.13 -4.95 2.56
C PHE A 189 -8.21 -3.85 2.48
N TYR A 190 -9.38 -4.17 1.92
CA TYR A 190 -10.58 -3.31 1.90
C TYR A 190 -11.50 -3.59 3.09
N ASN A 191 -11.20 -4.62 3.87
CA ASN A 191 -11.75 -4.84 5.20
C ASN A 191 -10.85 -4.17 6.24
N GLN A 192 -11.41 -3.31 7.08
CA GLN A 192 -10.65 -2.55 8.09
C GLN A 192 -9.90 -3.45 9.06
N THR A 193 -10.50 -4.57 9.47
CA THR A 193 -9.89 -5.50 10.43
C THR A 193 -8.61 -6.12 9.88
N ASP A 194 -8.67 -6.68 8.68
CA ASP A 194 -7.50 -7.26 8.01
C ASP A 194 -6.44 -6.20 7.69
N ALA A 195 -6.87 -5.03 7.21
CA ALA A 195 -5.95 -3.95 6.85
C ALA A 195 -5.16 -3.43 8.06
N LEU A 196 -5.81 -3.17 9.18
CA LEU A 196 -5.14 -2.68 10.39
C LEU A 196 -4.27 -3.75 11.06
N ALA A 197 -4.71 -5.01 11.09
CA ALA A 197 -3.90 -6.12 11.55
C ALA A 197 -2.66 -6.32 10.66
N SER A 198 -2.82 -6.22 9.35
CA SER A 198 -1.70 -6.29 8.39
C SER A 198 -0.71 -5.14 8.58
N THR A 199 -1.19 -3.93 8.85
CA THR A 199 -0.35 -2.76 9.17
C THR A 199 0.44 -2.97 10.46
N ALA A 200 -0.21 -3.45 11.50
CA ALA A 200 0.45 -3.77 12.77
C ALA A 200 1.49 -4.89 12.60
N ASN A 201 1.18 -5.93 11.81
CA ASN A 201 2.11 -7.00 11.48
C ASN A 201 3.33 -6.47 10.71
N TYR A 202 3.12 -5.59 9.72
CA TYR A 202 4.20 -4.93 9.00
C TYR A 202 5.15 -4.21 9.95
N LEU A 203 4.61 -3.33 10.81
CA LEU A 203 5.42 -2.55 11.75
C LEU A 203 6.19 -3.47 12.71
N ARG A 204 5.56 -4.50 13.25
CA ARG A 204 6.23 -5.50 14.09
C ARG A 204 7.38 -6.19 13.35
N LYS A 205 7.13 -6.69 12.14
CA LYS A 205 8.15 -7.38 11.32
C LYS A 205 9.29 -6.45 10.91
N LYS A 206 9.04 -5.15 10.80
CA LYS A 206 10.04 -4.12 10.52
C LYS A 206 10.81 -3.65 11.76
N GLY A 207 10.52 -4.21 12.94
CA GLY A 207 11.31 -3.99 14.15
C GLY A 207 10.65 -3.13 15.21
N TRP A 208 9.31 -2.96 15.17
CA TRP A 208 8.58 -2.25 16.22
C TRP A 208 8.86 -2.86 17.59
N LYS A 209 9.29 -2.03 18.52
CA LYS A 209 9.60 -2.43 19.90
C LYS A 209 8.45 -2.00 20.83
N ARG A 210 7.78 -3.01 21.39
CA ARG A 210 6.66 -2.82 22.33
C ARG A 210 7.05 -1.90 23.47
N GLY A 211 6.19 -0.95 23.80
CA GLY A 211 6.36 -0.02 24.93
C GLY A 211 7.46 1.04 24.74
N LYS A 212 8.13 1.07 23.60
CA LYS A 212 9.10 2.12 23.27
C LYS A 212 8.46 3.26 22.49
N GLY A 213 9.01 4.48 22.68
CA GLY A 213 8.52 5.66 22.01
C GLY A 213 8.75 5.66 20.49
N TYR A 214 7.99 6.47 19.79
CA TYR A 214 7.98 6.59 18.33
C TYR A 214 8.13 8.05 17.83
N GLN A 215 8.40 8.99 18.72
CA GLN A 215 8.76 10.35 18.33
C GLN A 215 10.19 10.41 17.79
N GLU A 216 10.54 11.53 17.16
CA GLU A 216 11.89 11.73 16.62
C GLU A 216 12.96 11.48 17.70
N GLY A 217 13.98 10.71 17.35
CA GLY A 217 15.03 10.27 18.28
C GLY A 217 14.66 9.05 19.14
N GLN A 218 13.43 8.57 19.10
CA GLN A 218 13.01 7.39 19.86
C GLN A 218 13.08 6.10 19.01
N PRO A 219 13.12 4.91 19.65
CA PRO A 219 13.44 3.66 18.96
C PRO A 219 12.51 3.28 17.79
N ASN A 220 11.21 3.60 17.87
CA ASN A 220 10.25 3.21 16.84
C ASN A 220 10.08 4.26 15.72
N PHE A 221 10.71 5.43 15.82
CA PHE A 221 10.66 6.43 14.75
C PHE A 221 11.24 5.87 13.43
N SER A 222 12.35 5.14 13.52
CA SER A 222 12.97 4.48 12.35
C SER A 222 12.08 3.41 11.72
N VAL A 223 11.16 2.81 12.49
CA VAL A 223 10.20 1.83 11.96
C VAL A 223 9.12 2.53 11.14
N ILE A 224 8.64 3.69 11.62
CA ILE A 224 7.70 4.53 10.85
C ILE A 224 8.32 4.96 9.52
N LYS A 225 9.63 5.27 9.51
CA LYS A 225 10.37 5.57 8.29
C LYS A 225 10.31 4.43 7.25
N LYS A 226 10.27 3.18 7.69
CA LYS A 226 10.13 2.03 6.81
C LYS A 226 8.73 1.94 6.20
N TRP A 227 7.71 2.43 6.90
CA TRP A 227 6.35 2.56 6.37
C TRP A 227 6.25 3.68 5.34
N ASN A 228 6.76 4.87 5.67
CA ASN A 228 6.78 6.03 4.78
C ASN A 228 8.07 6.82 4.96
N ALA A 229 8.83 6.98 3.87
CA ALA A 229 10.14 7.63 3.89
C ALA A 229 10.10 9.16 4.00
N ALA A 230 8.93 9.80 3.85
CA ALA A 230 8.81 11.24 3.97
C ALA A 230 8.92 11.68 5.43
N THR A 231 9.90 12.53 5.75
CA THR A 231 10.14 13.02 7.12
C THR A 231 8.91 13.69 7.71
N VAL A 232 8.20 14.52 6.95
CA VAL A 232 6.97 15.19 7.40
C VAL A 232 5.86 14.19 7.77
N TYR A 233 5.78 13.05 7.09
CA TYR A 233 4.85 11.98 7.44
C TYR A 233 5.20 11.35 8.79
N GLN A 234 6.48 11.09 9.00
CA GLN A 234 6.96 10.48 10.24
C GLN A 234 6.75 11.39 11.46
N GLN A 235 6.92 12.70 11.27
CA GLN A 235 6.71 13.72 12.32
C GLN A 235 5.22 13.93 12.63
N ALA A 236 4.36 13.79 11.63
CA ALA A 236 2.91 13.97 11.78
C ALA A 236 2.24 12.83 12.55
#